data_fd253dfd2ecb85fca39650c8444e32e0
#
_entry.id   fd253dfd2ecb85fca39650c8444e32e0
#
_cell.length_a   1.000
_cell.length_b   1.000
_cell.length_c   1.000
_cell.angle_alpha   90.00
_cell.angle_beta   90.00
_cell.angle_gamma   90.00
#
_symmetry.space_group_name_H-M   'P 1'
#
loop_
_entity.id
_entity.type
_entity.pdbx_description
1 polymer ?
#
loop_
_entity_poly.entity_id
_entity_poly.type
_entity_poly.pdbx_seq_one_letter_code
_entity_poly.pdbx_strand_id
1 'polypeptide(L)'
;MRLDPKTVHAPEIGPVWLNSAPLTLRQLRGRVVLVDFWDFTCVNCIRTLPYIREWHRRYEPLGLSVIGIHAPEFYFGRAPEILEQGIAEFNLPYPVMLDNDYTAWKAFANKYWPSKYLIDTAGYMRYFHAGEGAYEETELAIQELLRERDPAVVVPPPMALLRPLDAPGVMAFCQPPTPELYLGHKRGRIANAGGFVEEKDHAYVMGAGPLEDIPELGGAWHSLGDCVQSAGVAGVCVIYSGAEVNLV
;
A
#
# COMPACT_ATOMS: atom_id res chain seq x y z
N MET A 1 -0.99 23.56 9.09
CA MET A 1 -1.86 22.74 8.23
C MET A 1 -3.32 22.93 8.66
N ARG A 2 -4.28 22.84 7.74
CA ARG A 2 -5.71 22.94 8.05
C ARG A 2 -6.34 21.57 7.91
N LEU A 3 -6.91 21.05 9.01
CA LEU A 3 -7.66 19.80 8.98
C LEU A 3 -9.06 19.99 8.36
N ASP A 4 -9.60 18.92 7.78
CA ASP A 4 -10.97 18.93 7.27
C ASP A 4 -11.99 19.22 8.38
N PRO A 5 -13.09 19.90 8.09
CA PRO A 5 -14.13 20.15 9.06
C PRO A 5 -14.80 18.82 9.49
N LYS A 6 -15.40 18.82 10.71
CA LYS A 6 -16.13 17.67 11.27
C LYS A 6 -17.48 17.46 10.57
N THR A 7 -17.46 17.04 9.32
CA THR A 7 -18.68 16.87 8.50
C THR A 7 -18.97 15.42 8.11
N VAL A 8 -17.94 14.58 8.02
CA VAL A 8 -18.05 13.20 7.55
C VAL A 8 -17.58 12.25 8.63
N HIS A 9 -18.48 11.38 9.11
CA HIS A 9 -18.10 10.27 9.98
C HIS A 9 -17.40 9.19 9.18
N ALA A 10 -16.34 8.62 9.76
CA ALA A 10 -15.71 7.44 9.20
C ALA A 10 -16.69 6.25 9.22
N PRO A 11 -16.77 5.48 8.11
CA PRO A 11 -17.57 4.26 8.07
C PRO A 11 -16.99 3.19 8.99
N GLU A 12 -17.80 2.21 9.38
CA GLU A 12 -17.30 1.04 10.11
C GLU A 12 -16.45 0.15 9.20
N ILE A 13 -15.58 -0.62 9.80
CA ILE A 13 -14.60 -1.51 9.17
C ILE A 13 -14.96 -2.97 9.39
N GLY A 14 -14.36 -3.86 8.60
CA GLY A 14 -14.71 -5.29 8.54
C GLY A 14 -14.29 -6.12 9.76
N PRO A 15 -14.73 -7.38 9.79
CA PRO A 15 -14.57 -8.25 10.97
C PRO A 15 -13.29 -9.11 10.96
N VAL A 16 -12.57 -9.21 9.85
CA VAL A 16 -11.42 -10.13 9.73
C VAL A 16 -10.11 -9.41 10.02
N TRP A 17 -9.42 -9.85 11.07
CA TRP A 17 -8.23 -9.19 11.58
C TRP A 17 -7.07 -10.14 11.76
N LEU A 18 -5.87 -9.62 11.53
CA LEU A 18 -4.60 -10.22 11.87
C LEU A 18 -3.86 -9.30 12.83
N ASN A 19 -2.95 -9.88 13.60
CA ASN A 19 -2.13 -9.16 14.58
C ASN A 19 -2.93 -8.49 15.73
N SER A 20 -4.24 -8.76 15.82
CA SER A 20 -5.12 -8.33 16.92
C SER A 20 -6.43 -9.11 16.96
N ALA A 21 -7.17 -8.97 18.07
CA ALA A 21 -8.60 -9.29 18.08
C ALA A 21 -9.37 -8.32 17.17
N PRO A 22 -10.58 -8.68 16.70
CA PRO A 22 -11.41 -7.81 15.89
C PRO A 22 -11.69 -6.47 16.58
N LEU A 23 -11.56 -5.37 15.82
CA LEU A 23 -11.78 -4.00 16.29
C LEU A 23 -12.89 -3.33 15.49
N THR A 24 -13.51 -2.33 16.09
CA THR A 24 -14.42 -1.41 15.40
C THR A 24 -13.96 0.03 15.64
N LEU A 25 -14.25 0.93 14.72
CA LEU A 25 -13.95 2.35 14.93
C LEU A 25 -14.72 2.93 16.11
N ARG A 26 -15.87 2.34 16.45
CA ARG A 26 -16.65 2.73 17.65
C ARG A 26 -15.89 2.45 18.94
N GLN A 27 -15.18 1.32 19.04
CA GLN A 27 -14.35 0.98 20.21
C GLN A 27 -13.15 1.89 20.37
N LEU A 28 -12.70 2.51 19.28
CA LEU A 28 -11.56 3.44 19.25
C LEU A 28 -11.94 4.90 19.51
N ARG A 29 -13.21 5.19 19.84
CA ARG A 29 -13.61 6.54 20.24
C ARG A 29 -12.78 7.02 21.42
N GLY A 30 -12.42 8.31 21.43
CA GLY A 30 -11.49 8.89 22.39
C GLY A 30 -10.01 8.77 22.00
N ARG A 31 -9.68 8.03 20.94
CA ARG A 31 -8.36 8.00 20.34
C ARG A 31 -8.36 8.66 18.96
N VAL A 32 -7.23 9.16 18.53
CA VAL A 32 -7.00 9.52 17.12
C VAL A 32 -6.71 8.23 16.36
N VAL A 33 -7.33 8.04 15.20
CA VAL A 33 -7.12 6.82 14.42
C VAL A 33 -6.49 7.17 13.07
N LEU A 34 -5.38 6.51 12.74
CA LEU A 34 -4.80 6.49 11.41
C LEU A 34 -5.21 5.17 10.74
N VAL A 35 -5.98 5.27 9.67
CA VAL A 35 -6.29 4.14 8.77
C VAL A 35 -5.38 4.25 7.57
N ASP A 36 -4.63 3.18 7.30
CA ASP A 36 -3.73 3.05 6.15
C ASP A 36 -4.24 1.92 5.24
N PHE A 37 -4.74 2.27 4.06
CA PHE A 37 -5.05 1.28 3.03
C PHE A 37 -3.79 0.90 2.29
N TRP A 38 -3.44 -0.37 2.31
CA TRP A 38 -2.20 -0.88 1.74
C TRP A 38 -2.36 -2.26 1.09
N ASP A 39 -1.37 -2.66 0.32
CA ASP A 39 -1.18 -4.02 -0.15
C ASP A 39 0.31 -4.39 -0.01
N PHE A 40 0.60 -5.63 0.37
CA PHE A 40 1.98 -6.09 0.58
C PHE A 40 2.77 -6.21 -0.73
N THR A 41 2.09 -6.26 -1.88
CA THR A 41 2.70 -6.29 -3.20
C THR A 41 2.96 -4.89 -3.78
N CYS A 42 2.34 -3.87 -3.21
CA CYS A 42 2.42 -2.49 -3.68
C CYS A 42 3.73 -1.83 -3.21
N VAL A 43 4.66 -1.56 -4.13
CA VAL A 43 5.96 -0.95 -3.80
C VAL A 43 5.81 0.42 -3.11
N ASN A 44 4.84 1.24 -3.51
CA ASN A 44 4.57 2.54 -2.90
C ASN A 44 4.07 2.38 -1.46
N CYS A 45 3.31 1.31 -1.19
CA CYS A 45 2.90 0.95 0.17
C CYS A 45 4.12 0.55 1.00
N ILE A 46 4.94 -0.37 0.49
CA ILE A 46 6.16 -0.85 1.17
C ILE A 46 7.06 0.31 1.56
N ARG A 47 7.23 1.30 0.68
CA ARG A 47 8.00 2.53 0.96
C ARG A 47 7.38 3.40 2.06
N THR A 48 6.06 3.34 2.21
CA THR A 48 5.31 4.10 3.22
C THR A 48 5.33 3.43 4.61
N LEU A 49 5.36 2.09 4.68
CA LEU A 49 5.29 1.34 5.95
C LEU A 49 6.30 1.76 7.02
N PRO A 50 7.57 2.09 6.73
CA PRO A 50 8.50 2.59 7.75
C PRO A 50 7.99 3.83 8.48
N TYR A 51 7.33 4.76 7.79
CA TYR A 51 6.71 5.95 8.37
C TYR A 51 5.52 5.59 9.25
N ILE A 52 4.64 4.70 8.78
CA ILE A 52 3.47 4.24 9.56
C ILE A 52 3.90 3.57 10.86
N ARG A 53 4.93 2.70 10.83
CA ARG A 53 5.50 2.04 12.00
C ARG A 53 6.07 3.05 12.99
N GLU A 54 6.80 4.03 12.49
CA GLU A 54 7.42 5.05 13.34
C GLU A 54 6.36 5.97 13.96
N TRP A 55 5.31 6.34 13.24
CA TRP A 55 4.19 7.07 13.81
C TRP A 55 3.45 6.24 14.85
N HIS A 56 3.22 4.94 14.63
CA HIS A 56 2.67 4.06 15.65
C HIS A 56 3.54 4.08 16.91
N ARG A 57 4.84 3.84 16.79
CA ARG A 57 5.77 3.82 17.92
C ARG A 57 5.80 5.13 18.72
N ARG A 58 5.77 6.27 18.03
CA ARG A 58 5.90 7.60 18.65
C ARG A 58 4.61 8.09 19.30
N TYR A 59 3.48 7.78 18.68
CA TYR A 59 2.22 8.43 19.03
C TYR A 59 1.17 7.49 19.63
N GLU A 60 1.38 6.16 19.61
CA GLU A 60 0.49 5.21 20.29
C GLU A 60 0.36 5.54 21.79
N PRO A 61 1.46 5.79 22.53
CA PRO A 61 1.37 6.18 23.94
C PRO A 61 0.67 7.53 24.17
N LEU A 62 0.62 8.38 23.15
CA LEU A 62 -0.02 9.69 23.18
C LEU A 62 -1.49 9.66 22.75
N GLY A 63 -2.01 8.50 22.35
CA GLY A 63 -3.41 8.31 22.00
C GLY A 63 -3.72 8.14 20.52
N LEU A 64 -2.70 7.86 19.66
CA LEU A 64 -2.90 7.39 18.30
C LEU A 64 -3.23 5.89 18.31
N SER A 65 -4.12 5.46 17.45
CA SER A 65 -4.27 4.06 17.03
C SER A 65 -4.02 3.97 15.54
N VAL A 66 -3.13 3.08 15.13
CA VAL A 66 -2.88 2.78 13.71
C VAL A 66 -3.62 1.50 13.35
N ILE A 67 -4.25 1.50 12.19
CA ILE A 67 -4.92 0.34 11.59
C ILE A 67 -4.45 0.24 10.14
N GLY A 68 -3.85 -0.89 9.77
CA GLY A 68 -3.65 -1.25 8.38
C GLY A 68 -4.90 -1.93 7.82
N ILE A 69 -5.42 -1.46 6.69
CA ILE A 69 -6.47 -2.16 5.94
C ILE A 69 -5.81 -2.72 4.69
N HIS A 70 -5.60 -4.03 4.67
CA HIS A 70 -5.07 -4.72 3.51
C HIS A 70 -6.19 -5.00 2.52
N ALA A 71 -6.16 -4.31 1.38
CA ALA A 71 -7.07 -4.52 0.27
C ALA A 71 -6.25 -5.06 -0.91
N PRO A 72 -6.27 -6.39 -1.17
CA PRO A 72 -5.34 -7.04 -2.10
C PRO A 72 -5.59 -6.63 -3.55
N GLU A 73 -4.58 -6.10 -4.22
CA GLU A 73 -4.65 -5.76 -5.64
C GLU A 73 -4.76 -7.01 -6.51
N PHE A 74 -4.05 -8.09 -6.11
CA PHE A 74 -4.00 -9.35 -6.83
C PHE A 74 -4.74 -10.46 -6.09
N TYR A 75 -5.27 -11.42 -6.84
CA TYR A 75 -6.02 -12.54 -6.27
C TYR A 75 -5.21 -13.37 -5.26
N PHE A 76 -3.93 -13.60 -5.53
CA PHE A 76 -3.07 -14.36 -4.62
C PHE A 76 -2.85 -13.65 -3.27
N GLY A 77 -2.98 -12.32 -3.22
CA GLY A 77 -2.89 -11.53 -1.99
C GLY A 77 -4.08 -11.72 -1.02
N ARG A 78 -5.11 -12.46 -1.42
CA ARG A 78 -6.30 -12.73 -0.59
C ARG A 78 -6.08 -13.79 0.49
N ALA A 79 -5.00 -14.58 0.37
CA ALA A 79 -4.70 -15.64 1.32
C ALA A 79 -4.19 -15.05 2.65
N PRO A 80 -4.86 -15.32 3.79
CA PRO A 80 -4.44 -14.77 5.09
C PRO A 80 -3.00 -15.14 5.45
N GLU A 81 -2.55 -16.34 5.08
CA GLU A 81 -1.21 -16.86 5.37
C GLU A 81 -0.11 -16.04 4.68
N ILE A 82 -0.39 -15.54 3.47
CA ILE A 82 0.53 -14.67 2.73
C ILE A 82 0.59 -13.29 3.38
N LEU A 83 -0.55 -12.77 3.80
CA LEU A 83 -0.58 -11.50 4.53
C LEU A 83 0.11 -11.60 5.89
N GLU A 84 -0.02 -12.73 6.61
CA GLU A 84 0.73 -12.97 7.86
C GLU A 84 2.24 -12.93 7.63
N GLN A 85 2.73 -13.52 6.53
CA GLN A 85 4.13 -13.43 6.15
C GLN A 85 4.54 -11.97 5.87
N GLY A 86 3.74 -11.22 5.12
CA GLY A 86 4.01 -9.81 4.87
C GLY A 86 4.02 -8.95 6.14
N ILE A 87 3.08 -9.20 7.08
CA ILE A 87 3.06 -8.53 8.39
C ILE A 87 4.36 -8.81 9.16
N ALA A 88 4.83 -10.06 9.14
CA ALA A 88 6.08 -10.46 9.80
C ALA A 88 7.31 -9.88 9.11
N GLU A 89 7.38 -9.94 7.78
CA GLU A 89 8.50 -9.42 6.97
C GLU A 89 8.67 -7.91 7.16
N PHE A 90 7.57 -7.15 7.10
CA PHE A 90 7.61 -5.71 7.28
C PHE A 90 7.56 -5.26 8.74
N ASN A 91 7.55 -6.21 9.71
CA ASN A 91 7.52 -5.94 11.14
C ASN A 91 6.41 -4.95 11.52
N LEU A 92 5.17 -5.23 11.13
CA LEU A 92 4.03 -4.35 11.42
C LEU A 92 3.51 -4.60 12.84
N PRO A 93 3.66 -3.64 13.79
CA PRO A 93 3.30 -3.85 15.19
C PRO A 93 1.82 -3.52 15.50
N TYR A 94 1.05 -3.08 14.53
CA TYR A 94 -0.32 -2.59 14.70
C TYR A 94 -1.34 -3.56 14.09
N PRO A 95 -2.64 -3.43 14.47
CA PRO A 95 -3.71 -4.25 13.89
C PRO A 95 -3.82 -4.11 12.38
N VAL A 96 -4.02 -5.25 11.70
CA VAL A 96 -4.25 -5.30 10.26
C VAL A 96 -5.59 -5.97 9.99
N MET A 97 -6.45 -5.27 9.25
CA MET A 97 -7.73 -5.81 8.77
C MET A 97 -7.60 -6.30 7.33
N LEU A 98 -8.19 -7.46 7.05
CA LEU A 98 -8.27 -8.03 5.71
C LEU A 98 -9.56 -7.59 5.01
N ASP A 99 -9.44 -6.89 3.89
CA ASP A 99 -10.56 -6.35 3.11
C ASP A 99 -10.66 -6.99 1.71
N ASN A 100 -10.68 -8.32 1.66
CA ASN A 100 -10.71 -9.10 0.41
C ASN A 100 -11.88 -8.75 -0.53
N ASP A 101 -13.00 -8.29 0.03
CA ASP A 101 -14.19 -7.94 -0.74
C ASP A 101 -14.30 -6.45 -1.04
N TYR A 102 -13.28 -5.67 -0.66
CA TYR A 102 -13.24 -4.22 -0.82
C TYR A 102 -14.43 -3.51 -0.14
N THR A 103 -14.92 -4.05 0.96
CA THR A 103 -16.05 -3.48 1.69
C THR A 103 -15.65 -2.17 2.37
N ALA A 104 -14.56 -2.18 3.14
CA ALA A 104 -14.02 -0.97 3.74
C ALA A 104 -13.49 0.00 2.68
N TRP A 105 -12.79 -0.50 1.67
CA TRP A 105 -12.33 0.27 0.53
C TRP A 105 -13.44 1.11 -0.10
N LYS A 106 -14.58 0.48 -0.42
CA LYS A 106 -15.75 1.15 -1.01
C LYS A 106 -16.40 2.12 -0.04
N ALA A 107 -16.51 1.74 1.23
CA ALA A 107 -17.12 2.57 2.28
C ALA A 107 -16.33 3.86 2.51
N PHE A 108 -14.99 3.80 2.45
CA PHE A 108 -14.12 4.97 2.50
C PHE A 108 -14.02 5.73 1.17
N ALA A 109 -14.71 5.28 0.10
CA ALA A 109 -14.58 5.77 -1.26
C ALA A 109 -13.10 5.81 -1.72
N ASN A 110 -12.28 4.86 -1.24
CA ASN A 110 -10.86 4.78 -1.56
C ASN A 110 -10.64 4.41 -3.04
N LYS A 111 -9.53 4.87 -3.62
CA LYS A 111 -9.20 4.66 -5.04
C LYS A 111 -7.73 4.36 -5.29
N TYR A 112 -6.87 4.46 -4.27
CA TYR A 112 -5.42 4.41 -4.44
C TYR A 112 -4.75 3.62 -3.33
N TRP A 113 -3.61 3.01 -3.65
CA TRP A 113 -2.65 2.45 -2.72
C TRP A 113 -1.34 3.26 -2.78
N PRO A 114 -0.73 3.57 -1.62
CA PRO A 114 -1.35 3.61 -0.30
C PRO A 114 -2.33 4.77 -0.16
N SER A 115 -3.22 4.73 0.84
CA SER A 115 -4.07 5.88 1.20
C SER A 115 -4.21 5.98 2.71
N LYS A 116 -4.06 7.17 3.23
CA LYS A 116 -4.09 7.47 4.66
C LYS A 116 -5.29 8.33 5.02
N TYR A 117 -6.03 7.92 6.05
CA TYR A 117 -7.15 8.67 6.61
C TYR A 117 -6.92 8.90 8.10
N LEU A 118 -7.03 10.14 8.55
CA LEU A 118 -7.04 10.44 9.98
C LEU A 118 -8.46 10.72 10.46
N ILE A 119 -8.80 10.09 11.58
CA ILE A 119 -10.09 10.14 12.21
C ILE A 119 -9.89 10.69 13.62
N ASP A 120 -10.71 11.67 14.00
CA ASP A 120 -10.64 12.29 15.34
C ASP A 120 -11.32 11.42 16.42
N THR A 121 -11.20 11.86 17.66
CA THR A 121 -11.76 11.17 18.83
C THR A 121 -13.29 11.00 18.81
N ALA A 122 -13.97 11.84 18.06
CA ALA A 122 -15.42 11.75 17.84
C ALA A 122 -15.78 10.92 16.58
N GLY A 123 -14.77 10.47 15.80
CA GLY A 123 -14.90 9.61 14.64
C GLY A 123 -15.19 10.33 13.34
N TYR A 124 -14.88 11.60 13.25
CA TYR A 124 -14.95 12.33 12.00
C TYR A 124 -13.64 12.17 11.23
N MET A 125 -13.73 11.97 9.90
CA MET A 125 -12.57 12.06 9.01
C MET A 125 -12.08 13.50 8.97
N ARG A 126 -10.79 13.70 9.25
CA ARG A 126 -10.18 15.03 9.39
C ARG A 126 -9.02 15.28 8.44
N TYR A 127 -8.49 14.24 7.83
CA TYR A 127 -7.39 14.33 6.88
C TYR A 127 -7.40 13.11 5.95
N PHE A 128 -7.00 13.34 4.71
CA PHE A 128 -6.82 12.30 3.71
C PHE A 128 -5.58 12.60 2.87
N HIS A 129 -4.81 11.55 2.58
CA HIS A 129 -3.72 11.60 1.62
C HIS A 129 -3.72 10.32 0.77
N ALA A 130 -3.68 10.48 -0.56
CA ALA A 130 -3.57 9.39 -1.52
C ALA A 130 -2.13 9.30 -2.07
N GLY A 131 -1.63 8.08 -2.17
CA GLY A 131 -0.29 7.79 -2.64
C GLY A 131 0.79 7.86 -1.54
N GLU A 132 2.05 7.62 -1.94
CA GLU A 132 3.22 7.80 -1.08
C GLU A 132 3.53 9.30 -0.91
N GLY A 133 4.43 9.63 0.03
CA GLY A 133 4.82 11.03 0.30
C GLY A 133 3.94 11.75 1.30
N ALA A 134 4.02 13.10 1.33
CA ALA A 134 3.38 13.98 2.30
C ALA A 134 3.59 13.52 3.76
N TYR A 135 4.76 12.95 4.06
CA TYR A 135 5.03 12.34 5.37
C TYR A 135 5.02 13.36 6.51
N GLU A 136 5.72 14.49 6.32
CA GLU A 136 5.70 15.57 7.30
C GLU A 136 4.29 16.16 7.50
N GLU A 137 3.56 16.37 6.41
CA GLU A 137 2.20 16.90 6.46
C GLU A 137 1.26 15.95 7.21
N THR A 138 1.36 14.65 6.93
CA THR A 138 0.58 13.62 7.63
C THR A 138 0.92 13.58 9.12
N GLU A 139 2.21 13.67 9.47
CA GLU A 139 2.64 13.68 10.86
C GLU A 139 2.16 14.92 11.61
N LEU A 140 2.23 16.10 10.99
CA LEU A 140 1.67 17.34 11.54
C LEU A 140 0.15 17.21 11.78
N ALA A 141 -0.57 16.53 10.87
CA ALA A 141 -2.00 16.25 11.05
C ALA A 141 -2.27 15.34 12.26
N ILE A 142 -1.45 14.29 12.44
CA ILE A 142 -1.53 13.43 13.63
C ILE A 142 -1.34 14.27 14.90
N GLN A 143 -0.29 15.08 14.94
CA GLN A 143 0.04 15.90 16.09
C GLN A 143 -1.06 16.91 16.43
N GLU A 144 -1.68 17.52 15.42
CA GLU A 144 -2.78 18.47 15.62
C GLU A 144 -4.00 17.79 16.23
N LEU A 145 -4.37 16.62 15.75
CA LEU A 145 -5.49 15.85 16.33
C LEU A 145 -5.19 15.35 17.75
N LEU A 146 -3.92 15.01 18.04
CA LEU A 146 -3.53 14.66 19.40
C LEU A 146 -3.62 15.87 20.36
N ARG A 147 -3.28 17.07 19.91
CA ARG A 147 -3.47 18.31 20.68
C ARG A 147 -4.95 18.69 20.83
N GLU A 148 -5.79 18.45 19.82
CA GLU A 148 -7.25 18.59 19.95
C GLU A 148 -7.80 17.63 21.02
N ARG A 149 -7.27 16.40 21.10
CA ARG A 149 -7.64 15.39 22.08
C ARG A 149 -7.21 15.78 23.50
N ASP A 150 -5.99 16.23 23.65
CA ASP A 150 -5.38 16.60 24.93
C ASP A 150 -4.49 17.83 24.73
N PRO A 151 -5.00 19.03 25.10
CA PRO A 151 -4.22 20.26 24.97
C PRO A 151 -2.92 20.30 25.79
N ALA A 152 -2.75 19.40 26.77
CA ALA A 152 -1.52 19.29 27.57
C ALA A 152 -0.50 18.28 26.98
N VAL A 153 -0.86 17.57 25.89
CA VAL A 153 0.04 16.58 25.30
C VAL A 153 1.31 17.22 24.77
N VAL A 154 2.45 16.63 25.15
CA VAL A 154 3.76 17.00 24.62
C VAL A 154 4.09 16.06 23.47
N VAL A 155 4.00 16.56 22.25
CA VAL A 155 4.37 15.79 21.05
C VAL A 155 5.83 16.05 20.70
N PRO A 156 6.56 15.02 20.23
CA PRO A 156 7.94 15.21 19.75
C PRO A 156 7.96 16.05 18.47
N PRO A 157 9.10 16.63 18.08
CA PRO A 157 9.22 17.28 16.77
C PRO A 157 8.93 16.28 15.66
N PRO A 158 8.41 16.73 14.48
CA PRO A 158 8.25 15.88 13.31
C PRO A 158 9.55 15.14 12.99
N MET A 159 9.41 13.92 12.51
CA MET A 159 10.56 13.11 12.15
C MET A 159 11.20 13.61 10.86
N ALA A 160 12.50 13.44 10.75
CA ALA A 160 13.19 13.61 9.47
C ALA A 160 12.73 12.53 8.48
N LEU A 161 12.88 12.82 7.19
CA LEU A 161 12.62 11.83 6.15
C LEU A 161 13.50 10.59 6.37
N LEU A 162 12.91 9.43 6.31
CA LEU A 162 13.60 8.15 6.53
C LEU A 162 14.44 7.74 5.32
N ARG A 163 14.07 8.21 4.14
CA ARG A 163 14.76 7.93 2.89
C ARG A 163 15.14 9.24 2.19
N PRO A 164 16.38 9.40 1.72
CA PRO A 164 16.77 10.61 0.96
C PRO A 164 15.92 10.84 -0.30
N LEU A 165 15.44 9.74 -0.92
CA LEU A 165 14.60 9.81 -2.12
C LEU A 165 13.18 10.35 -1.85
N ASP A 166 12.75 10.41 -0.59
CA ASP A 166 11.45 10.97 -0.21
C ASP A 166 11.44 12.50 -0.15
N ALA A 167 12.60 13.12 -0.35
CA ALA A 167 12.70 14.57 -0.35
C ALA A 167 12.02 15.19 -1.59
N PRO A 168 11.28 16.30 -1.43
CA PRO A 168 10.62 16.96 -2.54
C PRO A 168 11.62 17.31 -3.66
N GLY A 169 11.28 16.93 -4.90
CA GLY A 169 12.07 17.23 -6.10
C GLY A 169 13.26 16.30 -6.38
N VAL A 170 13.58 15.33 -5.49
CA VAL A 170 14.67 14.37 -5.73
C VAL A 170 14.34 13.39 -6.87
N MET A 171 13.06 13.10 -7.10
CA MET A 171 12.58 12.21 -8.17
C MET A 171 12.28 12.96 -9.48
N ALA A 172 12.97 14.06 -9.77
CA ALA A 172 12.86 14.74 -11.05
C ALA A 172 13.66 13.96 -12.13
N PHE A 173 12.98 13.11 -12.87
CA PHE A 173 13.57 12.40 -14.01
C PHE A 173 13.63 13.27 -15.25
N CYS A 174 14.73 13.18 -16.03
CA CYS A 174 14.83 13.79 -17.37
C CYS A 174 13.93 13.08 -18.39
N GLN A 175 13.50 11.87 -18.11
CA GLN A 175 12.56 11.07 -18.90
C GLN A 175 11.50 10.47 -17.98
N PRO A 176 10.26 10.23 -18.46
CA PRO A 176 9.26 9.51 -17.68
C PRO A 176 9.80 8.14 -17.25
N PRO A 177 9.64 7.73 -15.99
CA PRO A 177 9.99 6.38 -15.58
C PRO A 177 9.05 5.36 -16.22
N THR A 178 9.55 4.12 -16.39
CA THR A 178 8.71 2.99 -16.75
C THR A 178 7.52 2.90 -15.81
N PRO A 179 6.28 2.81 -16.34
CA PRO A 179 5.09 2.65 -15.51
C PRO A 179 5.07 1.26 -14.84
N GLU A 180 4.09 1.03 -13.96
CA GLU A 180 3.82 -0.31 -13.44
C GLU A 180 3.52 -1.29 -14.58
N LEU A 181 4.22 -2.42 -14.59
CA LEU A 181 4.08 -3.48 -15.60
C LEU A 181 3.42 -4.70 -14.96
N TYR A 182 2.35 -5.19 -15.58
CA TYR A 182 1.59 -6.34 -15.11
C TYR A 182 1.89 -7.57 -15.94
N LEU A 183 2.14 -8.71 -15.28
CA LEU A 183 2.39 -10.00 -15.93
C LEU A 183 1.17 -10.95 -15.89
N GLY A 184 -0.03 -10.40 -15.70
CA GLY A 184 -1.30 -11.15 -15.82
C GLY A 184 -2.03 -10.80 -17.12
N HIS A 185 -2.65 -11.80 -17.75
CA HIS A 185 -3.28 -11.61 -19.08
C HIS A 185 -4.44 -10.62 -19.10
N LYS A 186 -5.10 -10.34 -17.95
CA LYS A 186 -6.21 -9.38 -17.85
C LYS A 186 -5.77 -7.92 -17.89
N ARG A 187 -4.57 -7.60 -17.43
CA ARG A 187 -4.09 -6.22 -17.29
C ARG A 187 -2.80 -5.97 -18.03
N GLY A 188 -1.99 -7.00 -18.20
CA GLY A 188 -0.65 -6.92 -18.73
C GLY A 188 -0.58 -7.11 -20.23
N ARG A 189 0.62 -6.89 -20.74
CA ARG A 189 1.02 -7.23 -22.11
C ARG A 189 2.45 -7.72 -22.10
N ILE A 190 2.80 -8.60 -23.05
CA ILE A 190 4.15 -9.11 -23.28
C ILE A 190 4.57 -8.91 -24.73
N ALA A 191 5.86 -8.83 -24.97
CA ALA A 191 6.43 -8.66 -26.31
C ALA A 191 6.44 -9.94 -27.12
N ASN A 192 6.23 -11.10 -26.49
CA ASN A 192 6.22 -12.38 -27.19
C ASN A 192 5.16 -12.42 -28.29
N ALA A 193 5.52 -13.02 -29.43
CA ALA A 193 4.60 -13.18 -30.56
C ALA A 193 3.33 -13.96 -30.12
N GLY A 194 2.17 -13.40 -30.39
CA GLY A 194 0.88 -13.96 -29.99
C GLY A 194 0.40 -13.58 -28.58
N GLY A 195 1.23 -12.86 -27.78
CA GLY A 195 0.84 -12.44 -26.44
C GLY A 195 0.75 -13.58 -25.43
N PHE A 196 -0.06 -13.40 -24.39
CA PHE A 196 -0.32 -14.44 -23.39
C PHE A 196 -1.13 -15.61 -23.94
N VAL A 197 -0.74 -16.84 -23.57
CA VAL A 197 -1.57 -18.04 -23.74
C VAL A 197 -2.33 -18.25 -22.41
N GLU A 198 -3.59 -17.81 -22.39
CA GLU A 198 -4.39 -17.68 -21.18
C GLU A 198 -4.72 -19.04 -20.54
N GLU A 199 -4.59 -19.11 -19.20
CA GLU A 199 -5.00 -20.23 -18.32
C GLU A 199 -4.34 -21.57 -18.73
N LYS A 200 -3.11 -21.53 -19.28
CA LYS A 200 -2.37 -22.72 -19.75
C LYS A 200 -0.89 -22.59 -19.56
N ASP A 201 -0.23 -23.73 -19.42
CA ASP A 201 1.21 -23.84 -19.53
C ASP A 201 1.64 -23.59 -20.98
N HIS A 202 2.60 -22.73 -21.16
CA HIS A 202 3.18 -22.43 -22.46
C HIS A 202 4.69 -22.20 -22.35
N ALA A 203 5.43 -22.72 -23.33
CA ALA A 203 6.85 -22.47 -23.46
C ALA A 203 7.08 -21.24 -24.33
N TYR A 204 7.36 -20.12 -23.72
CA TYR A 204 7.65 -18.87 -24.41
C TYR A 204 9.09 -18.86 -24.91
N VAL A 205 9.28 -18.34 -26.11
CA VAL A 205 10.60 -18.12 -26.72
C VAL A 205 10.83 -16.61 -26.78
N MET A 206 11.95 -16.16 -26.23
CA MET A 206 12.37 -14.77 -26.39
C MET A 206 12.70 -14.47 -27.85
N GLY A 207 12.24 -13.33 -28.34
CA GLY A 207 12.40 -12.90 -29.71
C GLY A 207 13.72 -12.18 -29.98
N ALA A 208 13.69 -11.20 -30.88
CA ALA A 208 14.87 -10.47 -31.31
C ALA A 208 15.40 -9.42 -30.31
N GLY A 209 14.84 -9.34 -29.14
CA GLY A 209 15.23 -8.44 -28.04
C GLY A 209 14.02 -7.81 -27.37
N PRO A 210 14.15 -7.46 -26.08
CA PRO A 210 13.08 -6.85 -25.31
C PRO A 210 12.75 -5.44 -25.84
N LEU A 211 11.50 -5.08 -25.80
CA LEU A 211 11.02 -3.73 -26.07
C LEU A 211 11.07 -2.89 -24.78
N GLU A 212 11.23 -1.57 -24.94
CA GLU A 212 11.13 -0.65 -23.80
C GLU A 212 9.74 -0.70 -23.20
N ASP A 213 9.65 -0.80 -21.89
CA ASP A 213 8.40 -0.86 -21.10
C ASP A 213 7.47 -2.03 -21.45
N ILE A 214 7.95 -3.09 -22.09
CA ILE A 214 7.17 -4.28 -22.38
C ILE A 214 7.96 -5.52 -22.01
N PRO A 215 7.51 -6.30 -21.01
CA PRO A 215 8.16 -7.55 -20.62
C PRO A 215 8.13 -8.59 -21.74
N GLU A 216 9.17 -9.41 -21.79
CA GLU A 216 9.26 -10.59 -22.64
C GLU A 216 9.50 -11.82 -21.76
N LEU A 217 8.72 -12.88 -21.97
CA LEU A 217 8.84 -14.13 -21.23
C LEU A 217 9.72 -15.13 -21.99
N GLY A 218 10.54 -15.87 -21.25
CA GLY A 218 11.31 -17.01 -21.76
C GLY A 218 11.10 -18.22 -20.87
N GLY A 219 11.02 -19.42 -21.48
CA GLY A 219 10.81 -20.67 -20.75
C GLY A 219 9.33 -20.97 -20.46
N ALA A 220 9.09 -21.88 -19.52
CA ALA A 220 7.76 -22.42 -19.27
C ALA A 220 7.01 -21.60 -18.21
N TRP A 221 5.85 -21.08 -18.58
CA TRP A 221 4.99 -20.28 -17.73
C TRP A 221 3.54 -20.73 -17.84
N HIS A 222 2.82 -20.69 -16.69
CA HIS A 222 1.37 -20.74 -16.62
C HIS A 222 0.84 -19.31 -16.49
N SER A 223 0.02 -18.87 -17.44
CA SER A 223 -0.52 -17.51 -17.44
C SER A 223 -1.87 -17.47 -16.76
N LEU A 224 -1.96 -16.72 -15.68
CA LEU A 224 -3.18 -16.43 -14.93
C LEU A 224 -3.70 -15.02 -15.25
N GLY A 225 -4.89 -14.70 -14.75
CA GLY A 225 -5.53 -13.41 -15.00
C GLY A 225 -4.72 -12.22 -14.49
N ASP A 226 -4.08 -12.34 -13.36
CA ASP A 226 -3.36 -11.27 -12.64
C ASP A 226 -1.86 -11.51 -12.45
N CYS A 227 -1.34 -12.71 -12.78
CA CYS A 227 0.08 -13.02 -12.71
C CYS A 227 0.48 -14.13 -13.68
N VAL A 228 1.78 -14.43 -13.76
CA VAL A 228 2.31 -15.66 -14.35
C VAL A 228 3.01 -16.49 -13.28
N GLN A 229 2.90 -17.82 -13.39
CA GLN A 229 3.62 -18.76 -12.54
C GLN A 229 4.62 -19.53 -13.38
N SER A 230 5.87 -19.67 -12.90
CA SER A 230 6.84 -20.50 -13.60
C SER A 230 6.42 -21.98 -13.53
N ALA A 231 6.38 -22.64 -14.68
CA ALA A 231 6.12 -24.06 -14.82
C ALA A 231 7.40 -24.86 -15.03
N GLY A 232 8.57 -24.26 -14.75
CA GLY A 232 9.90 -24.84 -14.92
C GLY A 232 10.98 -23.76 -14.94
N VAL A 233 12.04 -23.99 -15.72
CA VAL A 233 13.07 -22.96 -15.94
C VAL A 233 12.46 -21.86 -16.78
N ALA A 234 12.42 -20.65 -16.22
CA ALA A 234 11.75 -19.51 -16.82
C ALA A 234 12.46 -18.21 -16.47
N GLY A 235 12.26 -17.17 -17.29
CA GLY A 235 12.82 -15.85 -17.08
C GLY A 235 11.95 -14.75 -17.67
N VAL A 236 12.06 -13.56 -17.10
CA VAL A 236 11.44 -12.33 -17.62
C VAL A 236 12.56 -11.38 -18.03
N CYS A 237 12.44 -10.77 -19.20
CA CYS A 237 13.33 -9.71 -19.66
C CYS A 237 12.52 -8.44 -19.90
N VAL A 238 13.06 -7.29 -19.49
CA VAL A 238 12.46 -5.97 -19.72
C VAL A 238 13.54 -4.91 -19.82
N ILE A 239 13.36 -3.94 -20.70
CA ILE A 239 14.12 -2.69 -20.68
C ILE A 239 13.28 -1.66 -19.95
N TYR A 240 13.83 -1.07 -18.89
CA TYR A 240 13.12 -0.10 -18.07
C TYR A 240 13.93 1.17 -17.85
N SER A 241 13.23 2.26 -17.61
CA SER A 241 13.76 3.56 -17.20
C SER A 241 13.33 3.84 -15.77
N GLY A 242 14.28 3.87 -14.83
CA GLY A 242 13.98 4.06 -13.41
C GLY A 242 15.22 3.93 -12.54
N ALA A 243 15.12 4.37 -11.28
CA ALA A 243 16.22 4.26 -10.32
C ALA A 243 16.36 2.85 -9.73
N GLU A 244 15.27 2.11 -9.68
CA GLU A 244 15.19 0.74 -9.17
C GLU A 244 14.05 -0.01 -9.85
N VAL A 245 14.12 -1.33 -9.87
CA VAL A 245 13.05 -2.23 -10.28
C VAL A 245 12.68 -3.15 -9.13
N ASN A 246 11.39 -3.33 -8.92
CA ASN A 246 10.85 -4.25 -7.92
C ASN A 246 10.01 -5.31 -8.64
N LEU A 247 10.21 -6.57 -8.29
CA LEU A 247 9.41 -7.70 -8.75
C LEU A 247 8.58 -8.20 -7.58
N VAL A 248 7.29 -8.38 -7.82
CA VAL A 248 6.30 -8.83 -6.83
C VAL A 248 5.73 -10.19 -7.26
#